data_6514234bc12a7a21f3218e7b90eb0c80
#
_entry.id   6514234bc12a7a21f3218e7b90eb0c80
#
_cell.length_a   1.000
_cell.length_b   1.000
_cell.length_c   1.000
_cell.angle_alpha   90.00
_cell.angle_beta   90.00
_cell.angle_gamma   90.00
#
_symmetry.space_group_name_H-M   'P 1'
#
loop_
_entity.id
_entity.type
_entity.pdbx_description
1 polymer ?
#
loop_
_entity_poly.entity_id
_entity_poly.type
_entity_poly.pdbx_seq_one_letter_code
_entity_poly.pdbx_strand_id
1 'polypeptide(L)'
;MPLKLNMLPPSVNNMSVRVFVRAVGLPFEEENVWGQTQGEEYLAKYPAGLTPTIETDELQQGVLGESCAVMMYLASREGRADLYPTDLARRAMVDSANFYTMSILYPLVARATYPRLSFAGYPGEVATSEASDEAKEVARKAAEAAIPGILEVYRDFFLADGDFIGGDRPSIADIRLACTLEFLAVTDMELPDWTKEYMERVETALGDAYSEPAADVRGYIKQATGEAVAN
;
A
#
# COMPACT_ATOMS: atom_id res chain seq x y z
N MET A 1 8.12 13.47 -20.79
CA MET A 1 9.25 12.91 -20.01
C MET A 1 8.74 11.64 -19.33
N PRO A 2 9.61 10.65 -19.01
CA PRO A 2 9.16 9.51 -18.21
C PRO A 2 8.58 10.01 -16.88
N LEU A 3 7.60 9.28 -16.36
CA LEU A 3 7.00 9.55 -15.06
C LEU A 3 8.06 9.34 -13.97
N LYS A 4 8.25 10.32 -13.08
CA LYS A 4 9.16 10.17 -11.95
C LYS A 4 8.37 9.79 -10.70
N LEU A 5 8.73 8.66 -10.11
CA LEU A 5 8.11 8.11 -8.90
C LEU A 5 9.10 8.22 -7.73
N ASN A 6 8.84 9.13 -6.80
CA ASN A 6 9.58 9.21 -5.55
C ASN A 6 9.01 8.18 -4.56
N MET A 7 9.87 7.29 -4.06
CA MET A 7 9.40 6.14 -3.29
C MET A 7 10.41 5.69 -2.22
N LEU A 8 9.93 4.85 -1.32
CA LEU A 8 10.71 4.08 -0.35
C LEU A 8 10.53 2.59 -0.67
N PRO A 9 11.59 1.84 -1.00
CA PRO A 9 11.47 0.45 -1.44
C PRO A 9 10.65 -0.45 -0.52
N PRO A 10 10.81 -0.41 0.83
CA PRO A 10 10.08 -1.32 1.72
C PRO A 10 8.67 -0.87 2.07
N SER A 11 8.19 0.26 1.54
CA SER A 11 6.86 0.78 1.89
C SER A 11 5.77 0.16 1.03
N VAL A 12 4.76 -0.46 1.65
CA VAL A 12 3.60 -1.04 0.94
C VAL A 12 2.74 0.00 0.22
N ASN A 13 2.73 1.25 0.69
CA ASN A 13 2.08 2.35 -0.02
C ASN A 13 2.79 2.64 -1.34
N ASN A 14 4.12 2.63 -1.31
CA ASN A 14 4.94 2.83 -2.50
C ASN A 14 4.87 1.59 -3.41
N MET A 15 4.90 0.38 -2.82
CA MET A 15 4.74 -0.87 -3.55
C MET A 15 3.49 -0.85 -4.42
N SER A 16 2.34 -0.38 -3.91
CA SER A 16 1.10 -0.37 -4.70
C SER A 16 1.19 0.48 -5.97
N VAL A 17 1.83 1.64 -5.93
CA VAL A 17 2.06 2.46 -7.13
C VAL A 17 3.09 1.80 -8.05
N ARG A 18 4.16 1.23 -7.51
CA ARG A 18 5.19 0.49 -8.27
C ARG A 18 4.59 -0.71 -9.01
N VAL A 19 3.71 -1.47 -8.36
CA VAL A 19 2.94 -2.56 -8.98
C VAL A 19 2.07 -2.01 -10.10
N PHE A 20 1.31 -0.96 -9.84
CA PHE A 20 0.41 -0.37 -10.81
C PHE A 20 1.15 0.09 -12.08
N VAL A 21 2.20 0.90 -11.96
CA VAL A 21 2.91 1.43 -13.15
C VAL A 21 3.54 0.33 -13.99
N ARG A 22 3.99 -0.77 -13.36
CA ARG A 22 4.47 -1.98 -14.06
C ARG A 22 3.35 -2.73 -14.76
N ALA A 23 2.24 -2.96 -14.09
CA ALA A 23 1.08 -3.65 -14.64
C ALA A 23 0.48 -2.93 -15.86
N VAL A 24 0.59 -1.58 -15.90
CA VAL A 24 0.15 -0.78 -17.06
C VAL A 24 1.23 -0.68 -18.13
N GLY A 25 2.48 -1.00 -17.84
CA GLY A 25 3.61 -0.83 -18.75
C GLY A 25 3.97 0.63 -18.99
N LEU A 26 3.72 1.53 -18.02
CA LEU A 26 4.11 2.93 -18.14
C LEU A 26 5.62 3.08 -18.04
N PRO A 27 6.26 3.90 -18.89
CA PRO A 27 7.65 4.29 -18.69
C PRO A 27 7.76 5.21 -17.45
N PHE A 28 8.59 4.82 -16.48
CA PHE A 28 8.80 5.59 -15.25
C PHE A 28 10.23 5.43 -14.75
N GLU A 29 10.63 6.37 -13.89
CA GLU A 29 11.90 6.34 -13.16
C GLU A 29 11.60 6.30 -11.66
N GLU A 30 12.18 5.33 -10.95
CA GLU A 30 12.09 5.26 -9.49
C GLU A 30 13.22 6.07 -8.85
N GLU A 31 12.86 6.97 -7.95
CA GLU A 31 13.81 7.67 -7.09
C GLU A 31 13.59 7.26 -5.63
N ASN A 32 14.61 6.62 -5.05
CA ASN A 32 14.60 6.28 -3.63
C ASN A 32 14.92 7.54 -2.80
N VAL A 33 13.91 8.06 -2.13
CA VAL A 33 13.99 9.26 -1.29
C VAL A 33 14.06 8.95 0.21
N TRP A 34 14.56 7.77 0.58
CA TRP A 34 14.72 7.38 1.99
C TRP A 34 15.58 8.40 2.74
N GLY A 35 15.03 8.89 3.86
CA GLY A 35 15.71 9.92 4.68
C GLY A 35 15.65 11.34 4.13
N GLN A 36 15.04 11.56 2.97
CA GLN A 36 15.00 12.87 2.30
C GLN A 36 13.63 13.57 2.41
N THR A 37 12.57 12.85 2.75
CA THR A 37 11.18 13.36 2.69
C THR A 37 10.89 14.52 3.65
N GLN A 38 11.71 14.70 4.69
CA GLN A 38 11.63 15.83 5.62
C GLN A 38 12.65 16.94 5.30
N GLY A 39 13.43 16.79 4.25
CA GLY A 39 14.38 17.81 3.78
C GLY A 39 13.67 18.96 3.05
N GLU A 40 14.28 20.15 3.11
CA GLU A 40 13.72 21.38 2.53
C GLU A 40 13.36 21.22 1.04
N GLU A 41 14.21 20.56 0.27
CA GLU A 41 14.00 20.34 -1.16
C GLU A 41 12.75 19.50 -1.45
N TYR A 42 12.55 18.41 -0.69
CA TYR A 42 11.38 17.57 -0.85
C TYR A 42 10.09 18.26 -0.38
N LEU A 43 10.15 18.91 0.79
CA LEU A 43 9.01 19.65 1.37
C LEU A 43 8.58 20.83 0.50
N ALA A 44 9.51 21.47 -0.23
CA ALA A 44 9.17 22.52 -1.19
C ALA A 44 8.33 21.99 -2.36
N LYS A 45 8.53 20.73 -2.77
CA LYS A 45 7.73 20.07 -3.82
C LYS A 45 6.44 19.49 -3.27
N TYR A 46 6.52 18.77 -2.16
CA TYR A 46 5.38 18.09 -1.52
C TYR A 46 5.37 18.34 0.00
N PRO A 47 4.65 19.38 0.45
CA PRO A 47 4.66 19.82 1.86
C PRO A 47 4.21 18.77 2.89
N ALA A 48 3.49 17.72 2.46
CA ALA A 48 3.13 16.62 3.35
C ALA A 48 4.33 15.76 3.78
N GLY A 49 5.46 15.81 3.06
CA GLY A 49 6.67 15.05 3.42
C GLY A 49 6.48 13.53 3.39
N LEU A 50 5.55 13.04 2.56
CA LEU A 50 5.17 11.62 2.46
C LEU A 50 5.47 11.05 1.08
N THR A 51 5.52 9.72 0.99
CA THR A 51 5.63 8.95 -0.26
C THR A 51 4.52 7.88 -0.31
N PRO A 52 4.15 7.41 -1.54
CA PRO A 52 4.69 7.74 -2.85
C PRO A 52 4.22 9.10 -3.37
N THR A 53 5.04 9.72 -4.22
CA THR A 53 4.62 10.85 -5.04
C THR A 53 5.05 10.63 -6.49
N ILE A 54 4.28 11.15 -7.44
CA ILE A 54 4.69 11.26 -8.84
C ILE A 54 4.93 12.72 -9.21
N GLU A 55 5.98 12.99 -9.98
CA GLU A 55 6.20 14.29 -10.59
C GLU A 55 5.61 14.29 -12.00
N THR A 56 4.80 15.29 -12.32
CA THR A 56 4.15 15.45 -13.62
C THR A 56 3.84 16.93 -13.89
N ASP A 57 4.10 17.38 -15.11
CA ASP A 57 3.77 18.73 -15.60
C ASP A 57 2.30 18.88 -16.02
N GLU A 58 1.52 17.80 -16.01
CA GLU A 58 0.09 17.81 -16.30
C GLU A 58 -0.75 18.43 -15.16
N LEU A 59 -0.20 18.49 -13.95
CA LEU A 59 -0.85 19.06 -12.78
C LEU A 59 -0.24 20.41 -12.43
N GLN A 60 -1.07 21.37 -12.04
CA GLN A 60 -0.63 22.69 -11.65
C GLN A 60 0.42 22.68 -10.53
N GLN A 61 0.32 21.73 -9.60
CA GLN A 61 1.26 21.59 -8.48
C GLN A 61 2.56 20.89 -8.89
N GLY A 62 2.62 20.30 -10.07
CA GLY A 62 3.78 19.55 -10.55
C GLY A 62 4.01 18.20 -9.87
N VAL A 63 3.23 17.88 -8.84
CA VAL A 63 3.37 16.66 -8.03
C VAL A 63 1.99 16.15 -7.58
N LEU A 64 1.85 14.83 -7.48
CA LEU A 64 0.68 14.18 -6.90
C LEU A 64 1.16 13.14 -5.88
N GLY A 65 0.63 13.22 -4.66
CA GLY A 65 0.81 12.22 -3.61
C GLY A 65 -0.44 11.36 -3.42
N GLU A 66 -0.42 10.54 -2.34
CA GLU A 66 -1.43 9.54 -1.99
C GLU A 66 -1.52 8.38 -3.00
N SER A 67 -1.12 7.19 -2.58
CA SER A 67 -1.01 6.01 -3.46
C SER A 67 -2.30 5.72 -4.24
N CYS A 68 -3.46 5.81 -3.59
CA CYS A 68 -4.75 5.59 -4.25
C CYS A 68 -5.03 6.68 -5.28
N ALA A 69 -4.79 7.96 -4.93
CA ALA A 69 -5.01 9.09 -5.85
C ALA A 69 -4.09 8.99 -7.08
N VAL A 70 -2.83 8.59 -6.89
CA VAL A 70 -1.87 8.37 -7.97
C VAL A 70 -2.38 7.27 -8.91
N MET A 71 -2.79 6.12 -8.37
CA MET A 71 -3.31 5.02 -9.19
C MET A 71 -4.60 5.40 -9.92
N MET A 72 -5.56 6.07 -9.25
CA MET A 72 -6.80 6.56 -9.86
C MET A 72 -6.54 7.54 -11.00
N TYR A 73 -5.62 8.49 -10.78
CA TYR A 73 -5.23 9.47 -11.78
C TYR A 73 -4.61 8.80 -13.01
N LEU A 74 -3.57 7.99 -12.79
CA LEU A 74 -2.87 7.31 -13.87
C LEU A 74 -3.77 6.33 -14.62
N ALA A 75 -4.60 5.55 -13.92
CA ALA A 75 -5.56 4.63 -14.56
C ALA A 75 -6.56 5.38 -15.44
N SER A 76 -7.05 6.54 -14.97
CA SER A 76 -7.97 7.37 -15.76
C SER A 76 -7.28 8.01 -16.97
N ARG A 77 -6.06 8.52 -16.77
CA ARG A 77 -5.24 9.13 -17.83
C ARG A 77 -4.94 8.15 -18.96
N GLU A 78 -4.56 6.93 -18.59
CA GLU A 78 -4.17 5.87 -19.53
C GLU A 78 -5.37 5.04 -20.06
N GLY A 79 -6.61 5.40 -19.66
CA GLY A 79 -7.80 4.67 -20.10
C GLY A 79 -7.87 3.21 -19.62
N ARG A 80 -7.27 2.88 -18.48
CA ARG A 80 -7.18 1.53 -17.93
C ARG A 80 -8.45 1.14 -17.18
N ALA A 81 -9.54 1.01 -17.96
CA ALA A 81 -10.84 0.58 -17.43
C ALA A 81 -10.84 -0.84 -16.83
N ASP A 82 -9.84 -1.64 -17.15
CA ASP A 82 -9.59 -2.97 -16.61
C ASP A 82 -9.12 -2.93 -15.14
N LEU A 83 -8.35 -1.92 -14.76
CA LEU A 83 -7.87 -1.70 -13.39
C LEU A 83 -8.70 -0.69 -12.59
N TYR A 84 -9.35 0.25 -13.28
CA TYR A 84 -10.21 1.27 -12.67
C TYR A 84 -11.45 1.48 -13.53
N PRO A 85 -12.57 0.82 -13.23
CA PRO A 85 -13.74 0.75 -14.07
C PRO A 85 -14.32 2.12 -14.46
N THR A 86 -14.86 2.21 -15.69
CA THR A 86 -15.62 3.40 -16.14
C THR A 86 -17.08 3.33 -15.75
N ASP A 87 -17.62 2.14 -15.51
CA ASP A 87 -18.95 1.96 -14.95
C ASP A 87 -19.01 2.56 -13.53
N LEU A 88 -19.97 3.45 -13.28
CA LEU A 88 -20.04 4.22 -12.05
C LEU A 88 -20.28 3.34 -10.81
N ALA A 89 -21.08 2.28 -10.91
CA ALA A 89 -21.39 1.42 -9.78
C ALA A 89 -20.16 0.58 -9.40
N ARG A 90 -19.50 -0.03 -10.38
CA ARG A 90 -18.26 -0.79 -10.15
C ARG A 90 -17.13 0.12 -9.64
N ARG A 91 -16.98 1.31 -10.24
CA ARG A 91 -16.00 2.30 -9.77
C ARG A 91 -16.25 2.71 -8.32
N ALA A 92 -17.49 2.97 -7.94
CA ALA A 92 -17.83 3.32 -6.57
C ALA A 92 -17.46 2.24 -5.55
N MET A 93 -17.54 0.95 -5.92
CA MET A 93 -17.08 -0.15 -5.06
C MET A 93 -15.56 -0.19 -4.94
N VAL A 94 -14.84 0.03 -6.04
CA VAL A 94 -13.37 0.14 -6.03
C VAL A 94 -12.92 1.33 -5.17
N ASP A 95 -13.56 2.48 -5.32
CA ASP A 95 -13.26 3.68 -4.53
C ASP A 95 -13.57 3.44 -3.04
N SER A 96 -14.74 2.84 -2.75
CA SER A 96 -15.12 2.50 -1.38
C SER A 96 -14.10 1.57 -0.71
N ALA A 97 -13.63 0.53 -1.41
CA ALA A 97 -12.61 -0.38 -0.89
C ALA A 97 -11.26 0.32 -0.67
N ASN A 98 -10.84 1.19 -1.60
CA ASN A 98 -9.64 2.00 -1.43
C ASN A 98 -9.71 2.92 -0.21
N PHE A 99 -10.82 3.65 -0.05
CA PHE A 99 -11.01 4.52 1.11
C PHE A 99 -11.11 3.70 2.41
N TYR A 100 -11.75 2.54 2.38
CA TYR A 100 -11.80 1.64 3.54
C TYR A 100 -10.39 1.13 3.90
N THR A 101 -9.58 0.79 2.90
CA THR A 101 -8.17 0.45 3.13
C THR A 101 -7.44 1.61 3.81
N MET A 102 -7.56 2.83 3.28
CA MET A 102 -6.77 3.96 3.76
C MET A 102 -7.24 4.49 5.11
N SER A 103 -8.54 4.48 5.39
CA SER A 103 -9.09 5.09 6.61
C SER A 103 -9.29 4.13 7.77
N ILE A 104 -9.43 2.82 7.50
CA ILE A 104 -9.74 1.83 8.52
C ILE A 104 -8.63 0.79 8.66
N LEU A 105 -8.29 0.06 7.57
CA LEU A 105 -7.32 -1.02 7.64
C LEU A 105 -5.89 -0.52 7.85
N TYR A 106 -5.43 0.40 6.99
CA TYR A 106 -4.03 0.81 6.97
C TYR A 106 -3.55 1.46 8.28
N PRO A 107 -4.32 2.32 8.97
CA PRO A 107 -3.93 2.84 10.28
C PRO A 107 -3.70 1.74 11.32
N LEU A 108 -4.50 0.67 11.29
CA LEU A 108 -4.31 -0.48 12.18
C LEU A 108 -3.07 -1.29 11.77
N VAL A 109 -2.89 -1.54 10.48
CA VAL A 109 -1.68 -2.21 9.97
C VAL A 109 -0.43 -1.44 10.35
N ALA A 110 -0.40 -0.12 10.15
CA ALA A 110 0.74 0.71 10.52
C ALA A 110 1.03 0.62 12.03
N ARG A 111 0.01 0.71 12.87
CA ARG A 111 0.14 0.59 14.34
C ARG A 111 0.64 -0.79 14.76
N ALA A 112 0.18 -1.86 14.10
CA ALA A 112 0.60 -3.22 14.39
C ALA A 112 2.05 -3.52 13.95
N THR A 113 2.53 -2.88 12.88
CA THR A 113 3.75 -3.30 12.19
C THR A 113 4.93 -2.33 12.32
N TYR A 114 4.68 -1.03 12.34
CA TYR A 114 5.74 0.01 12.35
C TYR A 114 6.74 -0.12 13.49
N PRO A 115 6.32 -0.46 14.74
CA PRO A 115 7.29 -0.64 15.83
C PRO A 115 8.28 -1.78 15.55
N ARG A 116 7.86 -2.83 14.86
CA ARG A 116 8.72 -3.97 14.48
C ARG A 116 9.57 -3.69 13.25
N LEU A 117 9.08 -2.83 12.35
CA LEU A 117 9.78 -2.43 11.14
C LEU A 117 10.74 -1.25 11.36
N SER A 118 10.82 -0.72 12.57
CA SER A 118 11.62 0.48 12.90
C SER A 118 11.26 1.69 12.02
N PHE A 119 10.00 1.76 11.57
CA PHE A 119 9.51 2.93 10.85
C PHE A 119 9.16 4.05 11.84
N ALA A 120 9.29 5.29 11.38
CA ALA A 120 8.74 6.42 12.09
C ALA A 120 7.24 6.26 12.31
N GLY A 121 6.71 6.84 13.39
CA GLY A 121 5.29 6.74 13.71
C GLY A 121 4.40 7.19 12.56
N TYR A 122 3.22 6.58 12.48
CA TYR A 122 2.21 6.97 11.50
C TYR A 122 1.74 8.41 11.79
N PRO A 123 1.67 9.31 10.79
CA PRO A 123 1.22 10.68 11.00
C PRO A 123 -0.15 10.73 11.67
N GLY A 124 -0.28 11.54 12.72
CA GLY A 124 -1.51 11.65 13.50
C GLY A 124 -1.67 10.65 14.64
N GLU A 125 -0.76 9.70 14.81
CA GLU A 125 -0.72 8.79 15.94
C GLU A 125 -0.13 9.46 17.20
N VAL A 126 -0.91 9.52 18.26
CA VAL A 126 -0.51 10.13 19.55
C VAL A 126 0.58 9.32 20.27
N ALA A 127 0.75 8.06 19.91
CA ALA A 127 1.55 7.10 20.67
C ALA A 127 2.99 6.90 20.15
N THR A 128 3.53 7.76 19.30
CA THR A 128 4.59 7.31 18.44
C THR A 128 6.02 7.47 18.97
N SER A 129 6.46 8.60 19.43
CA SER A 129 7.87 8.76 19.85
C SER A 129 8.05 8.89 21.36
N GLU A 130 7.06 9.44 22.05
CA GLU A 130 7.15 9.78 23.46
C GLU A 130 6.47 8.77 24.40
N ALA A 131 5.69 7.83 23.84
CA ALA A 131 5.03 6.80 24.61
C ALA A 131 6.02 5.78 25.17
N SER A 132 5.74 5.24 26.36
CA SER A 132 6.51 4.13 26.92
C SER A 132 6.40 2.88 26.03
N ASP A 133 7.40 2.01 26.09
CA ASP A 133 7.38 0.77 25.31
C ASP A 133 6.19 -0.14 25.66
N GLU A 134 5.74 -0.09 26.93
CA GLU A 134 4.52 -0.79 27.35
C GLU A 134 3.28 -0.22 26.67
N ALA A 135 3.15 1.11 26.55
CA ALA A 135 2.02 1.75 25.88
C ALA A 135 2.00 1.44 24.37
N LYS A 136 3.18 1.42 23.74
CA LYS A 136 3.34 1.02 22.34
C LYS A 136 2.92 -0.43 22.12
N GLU A 137 3.33 -1.33 23.01
CA GLU A 137 2.98 -2.75 22.92
C GLU A 137 1.48 -2.99 23.14
N VAL A 138 0.84 -2.29 24.07
CA VAL A 138 -0.61 -2.34 24.27
C VAL A 138 -1.35 -1.86 23.00
N ALA A 139 -0.91 -0.75 22.41
CA ALA A 139 -1.51 -0.19 21.19
C ALA A 139 -1.32 -1.15 19.99
N ARG A 140 -0.14 -1.76 19.85
CA ARG A 140 0.18 -2.74 18.82
C ARG A 140 -0.74 -3.96 18.91
N LYS A 141 -0.86 -4.56 20.10
CA LYS A 141 -1.73 -5.73 20.33
C LYS A 141 -3.20 -5.41 20.11
N ALA A 142 -3.65 -4.22 20.51
CA ALA A 142 -5.02 -3.79 20.25
C ALA A 142 -5.31 -3.66 18.74
N ALA A 143 -4.34 -3.14 17.98
CA ALA A 143 -4.45 -3.05 16.53
C ALA A 143 -4.48 -4.45 15.88
N GLU A 144 -3.59 -5.35 16.27
CA GLU A 144 -3.58 -6.74 15.80
C GLU A 144 -4.93 -7.44 16.08
N ALA A 145 -5.48 -7.26 17.28
CA ALA A 145 -6.76 -7.86 17.63
C ALA A 145 -7.96 -7.32 16.82
N ALA A 146 -7.87 -6.10 16.30
CA ALA A 146 -8.94 -5.49 15.52
C ALA A 146 -8.90 -5.87 14.02
N ILE A 147 -7.72 -6.18 13.47
CA ILE A 147 -7.53 -6.44 12.04
C ILE A 147 -8.41 -7.59 11.50
N PRO A 148 -8.54 -8.75 12.16
CA PRO A 148 -9.35 -9.85 11.65
C PRO A 148 -10.79 -9.46 11.31
N GLY A 149 -11.47 -8.71 12.20
CA GLY A 149 -12.82 -8.24 11.92
C GLY A 149 -12.92 -7.28 10.74
N ILE A 150 -11.87 -6.50 10.49
CA ILE A 150 -11.80 -5.65 9.30
C ILE A 150 -11.59 -6.48 8.03
N LEU A 151 -10.77 -7.53 8.10
CA LEU A 151 -10.57 -8.45 6.98
C LEU A 151 -11.84 -9.22 6.60
N GLU A 152 -12.70 -9.56 7.57
CA GLU A 152 -14.02 -10.16 7.29
C GLU A 152 -14.89 -9.25 6.41
N VAL A 153 -14.85 -7.94 6.61
CA VAL A 153 -15.58 -6.99 5.74
C VAL A 153 -15.07 -7.07 4.30
N TYR A 154 -13.77 -7.25 4.07
CA TYR A 154 -13.26 -7.47 2.72
C TYR A 154 -13.80 -8.76 2.12
N ARG A 155 -13.77 -9.86 2.86
CA ARG A 155 -14.28 -11.15 2.40
C ARG A 155 -15.78 -11.08 2.08
N ASP A 156 -16.57 -10.59 3.02
CA ASP A 156 -18.02 -10.75 2.99
C ASP A 156 -18.73 -9.66 2.18
N PHE A 157 -18.09 -8.48 2.01
CA PHE A 157 -18.72 -7.35 1.36
C PHE A 157 -18.00 -6.92 0.06
N PHE A 158 -16.68 -6.69 0.11
CA PHE A 158 -15.97 -6.18 -1.08
C PHE A 158 -15.65 -7.26 -2.10
N LEU A 159 -15.28 -8.46 -1.67
CA LEU A 159 -15.05 -9.62 -2.53
C LEU A 159 -16.35 -10.37 -2.77
N ALA A 160 -17.14 -10.57 -1.71
CA ALA A 160 -18.34 -11.42 -1.73
C ALA A 160 -18.04 -12.79 -2.38
N ASP A 161 -18.69 -13.10 -3.51
CA ASP A 161 -18.45 -14.33 -4.27
C ASP A 161 -17.42 -14.16 -5.40
N GLY A 162 -16.76 -12.99 -5.49
CA GLY A 162 -15.80 -12.68 -6.54
C GLY A 162 -14.36 -13.02 -6.16
N ASP A 163 -13.55 -13.24 -7.18
CA ASP A 163 -12.10 -13.43 -7.01
C ASP A 163 -11.38 -12.13 -6.65
N PHE A 164 -11.88 -10.99 -7.14
CA PHE A 164 -11.31 -9.66 -6.95
C PHE A 164 -12.39 -8.61 -6.70
N ILE A 165 -12.02 -7.53 -6.02
CA ILE A 165 -12.87 -6.33 -5.83
C ILE A 165 -13.22 -5.72 -7.20
N GLY A 166 -12.33 -5.84 -8.17
CA GLY A 166 -12.55 -5.41 -9.56
C GLY A 166 -13.50 -6.31 -10.36
N GLY A 167 -13.86 -7.49 -9.85
CA GLY A 167 -14.64 -8.52 -10.54
C GLY A 167 -13.75 -9.67 -11.03
N ASP A 168 -13.66 -9.90 -12.34
CA ASP A 168 -12.89 -11.00 -12.92
C ASP A 168 -11.37 -10.74 -12.99
N ARG A 169 -10.93 -9.53 -12.66
CA ARG A 169 -9.54 -9.09 -12.70
C ARG A 169 -9.23 -8.16 -11.53
N PRO A 170 -7.97 -8.11 -11.10
CA PRO A 170 -7.56 -7.16 -10.06
C PRO A 170 -7.84 -5.72 -10.50
N SER A 171 -8.39 -4.93 -9.59
CA SER A 171 -8.48 -3.47 -9.69
C SER A 171 -7.36 -2.78 -8.91
N ILE A 172 -7.31 -1.46 -8.95
CA ILE A 172 -6.43 -0.68 -8.08
C ILE A 172 -6.71 -0.90 -6.59
N ALA A 173 -7.93 -1.29 -6.21
CA ALA A 173 -8.27 -1.64 -4.83
C ALA A 173 -7.66 -2.98 -4.43
N ASP A 174 -7.63 -3.96 -5.34
CA ASP A 174 -6.97 -5.24 -5.10
C ASP A 174 -5.45 -5.07 -4.96
N ILE A 175 -4.84 -4.26 -5.84
CA ILE A 175 -3.42 -3.92 -5.72
C ILE A 175 -3.15 -3.28 -4.36
N ARG A 176 -3.99 -2.31 -3.95
CA ARG A 176 -3.80 -1.60 -2.68
C ARG A 176 -3.95 -2.50 -1.47
N LEU A 177 -4.98 -3.35 -1.47
CA LEU A 177 -5.24 -4.31 -0.38
C LEU A 177 -4.11 -5.34 -0.28
N ALA A 178 -3.78 -6.04 -1.36
CA ALA A 178 -2.75 -7.07 -1.36
C ALA A 178 -1.39 -6.53 -0.90
N CYS A 179 -0.98 -5.37 -1.41
CA CYS A 179 0.25 -4.71 -0.94
C CYS A 179 0.19 -4.38 0.56
N THR A 180 -0.97 -3.93 1.08
CA THR A 180 -1.11 -3.64 2.52
C THR A 180 -0.92 -4.88 3.38
N LEU A 181 -1.46 -6.01 2.93
CA LEU A 181 -1.39 -7.28 3.64
C LEU A 181 0.04 -7.83 3.76
N GLU A 182 0.96 -7.47 2.86
CA GLU A 182 2.39 -7.87 2.95
C GLU A 182 3.02 -7.49 4.30
N PHE A 183 2.67 -6.33 4.86
CA PHE A 183 3.20 -5.91 6.16
C PHE A 183 2.75 -6.81 7.32
N LEU A 184 1.62 -7.48 7.20
CA LEU A 184 1.12 -8.33 8.27
C LEU A 184 2.00 -9.56 8.53
N ALA A 185 2.90 -9.90 7.59
CA ALA A 185 3.90 -10.95 7.79
C ALA A 185 4.89 -10.66 8.93
N VAL A 186 5.01 -9.39 9.39
CA VAL A 186 5.85 -9.02 10.54
C VAL A 186 5.15 -9.23 11.89
N THR A 187 3.84 -9.49 11.88
CA THR A 187 3.03 -9.69 13.08
C THR A 187 3.02 -11.15 13.53
N ASP A 188 2.61 -11.38 14.79
CA ASP A 188 2.39 -12.73 15.31
C ASP A 188 0.96 -13.23 15.01
N MET A 189 0.17 -12.47 14.22
CA MET A 189 -1.21 -12.81 13.89
C MET A 189 -1.26 -14.01 12.95
N GLU A 190 -2.14 -14.94 13.24
CA GLU A 190 -2.55 -15.93 12.25
C GLU A 190 -3.55 -15.28 11.29
N LEU A 191 -3.09 -15.07 10.05
CA LEU A 191 -3.94 -14.53 9.01
C LEU A 191 -4.96 -15.58 8.55
N PRO A 192 -6.23 -15.20 8.31
CA PRO A 192 -7.21 -16.09 7.72
C PRO A 192 -6.71 -16.69 6.39
N ASP A 193 -6.95 -17.97 6.14
CA ASP A 193 -6.43 -18.66 4.95
C ASP A 193 -6.84 -17.97 3.65
N TRP A 194 -8.06 -17.45 3.59
CA TRP A 194 -8.54 -16.72 2.42
C TRP A 194 -7.65 -15.52 2.03
N THR A 195 -7.00 -14.86 2.99
CA THR A 195 -6.12 -13.72 2.71
C THR A 195 -4.87 -14.14 1.96
N LYS A 196 -4.31 -15.30 2.33
CA LYS A 196 -3.14 -15.87 1.64
C LYS A 196 -3.50 -16.26 0.21
N GLU A 197 -4.60 -17.00 0.05
CA GLU A 197 -5.13 -17.38 -1.25
C GLU A 197 -5.45 -16.16 -2.13
N TYR A 198 -6.00 -15.10 -1.54
CA TYR A 198 -6.29 -13.85 -2.23
C TYR A 198 -5.00 -13.15 -2.70
N MET A 199 -4.01 -13.02 -1.83
CA MET A 199 -2.71 -12.43 -2.20
C MET A 199 -2.03 -13.22 -3.33
N GLU A 200 -2.05 -14.56 -3.25
CA GLU A 200 -1.53 -15.43 -4.30
C GLU A 200 -2.27 -15.25 -5.64
N ARG A 201 -3.60 -15.08 -5.61
CA ARG A 201 -4.39 -14.78 -6.82
C ARG A 201 -4.01 -13.44 -7.43
N VAL A 202 -3.86 -12.40 -6.61
CA VAL A 202 -3.44 -11.06 -7.07
C VAL A 202 -2.03 -11.12 -7.66
N GLU A 203 -1.08 -11.74 -6.97
CA GLU A 203 0.30 -11.92 -7.45
C GLU A 203 0.35 -12.72 -8.75
N THR A 204 -0.40 -13.82 -8.86
CA THR A 204 -0.51 -14.63 -10.08
C THR A 204 -1.07 -13.82 -11.24
N ALA A 205 -2.11 -13.03 -11.00
CA ALA A 205 -2.76 -12.23 -12.05
C ALA A 205 -1.89 -11.07 -12.56
N LEU A 206 -1.01 -10.54 -11.72
CA LEU A 206 -0.14 -9.39 -12.03
C LEU A 206 1.30 -9.81 -12.38
N GLY A 207 1.72 -11.04 -12.04
CA GLY A 207 3.04 -11.59 -12.35
C GLY A 207 4.19 -10.73 -11.82
N ASP A 208 5.21 -10.53 -12.65
CA ASP A 208 6.42 -9.76 -12.29
C ASP A 208 6.11 -8.32 -11.88
N ALA A 209 5.01 -7.75 -12.37
CA ALA A 209 4.59 -6.42 -11.95
C ALA A 209 4.34 -6.34 -10.43
N TYR A 210 3.87 -7.43 -9.81
CA TYR A 210 3.69 -7.54 -8.37
C TYR A 210 4.94 -8.07 -7.67
N SER A 211 5.51 -9.18 -8.13
CA SER A 211 6.57 -9.90 -7.43
C SER A 211 7.87 -9.10 -7.29
N GLU A 212 8.24 -8.28 -8.30
CA GLU A 212 9.43 -7.44 -8.21
C GLU A 212 9.36 -6.39 -7.08
N PRO A 213 8.31 -5.52 -7.00
CA PRO A 213 8.20 -4.61 -5.86
C PRO A 213 7.98 -5.31 -4.53
N ALA A 214 7.30 -6.47 -4.51
CA ALA A 214 7.09 -7.26 -3.30
C ALA A 214 8.40 -7.79 -2.72
N ALA A 215 9.38 -8.12 -3.55
CA ALA A 215 10.68 -8.61 -3.12
C ALA A 215 11.40 -7.62 -2.18
N ASP A 216 11.30 -6.30 -2.46
CA ASP A 216 11.91 -5.27 -1.60
C ASP A 216 11.23 -5.23 -0.22
N VAL A 217 9.88 -5.30 -0.20
CA VAL A 217 9.10 -5.30 1.05
C VAL A 217 9.38 -6.56 1.85
N ARG A 218 9.29 -7.72 1.22
CA ARG A 218 9.53 -9.05 1.85
C ARG A 218 10.97 -9.17 2.35
N GLY A 219 11.94 -8.66 1.59
CA GLY A 219 13.36 -8.62 1.98
C GLY A 219 13.58 -7.75 3.23
N TYR A 220 12.95 -6.58 3.28
CA TYR A 220 13.03 -5.71 4.44
C TYR A 220 12.38 -6.34 5.69
N ILE A 221 11.22 -6.99 5.55
CA ILE A 221 10.55 -7.70 6.65
C ILE A 221 11.46 -8.78 7.22
N LYS A 222 12.06 -9.63 6.37
CA LYS A 222 13.02 -10.67 6.81
C LYS A 222 14.20 -10.08 7.58
N GLN A 223 14.76 -8.98 7.10
CA GLN A 223 15.84 -8.30 7.80
C GLN A 223 15.38 -7.76 9.16
N ALA A 224 14.20 -7.17 9.25
CA ALA A 224 13.65 -6.59 10.48
C ALA A 224 13.29 -7.67 11.51
N THR A 225 12.84 -8.85 11.09
CA THR A 225 12.48 -9.98 11.96
C THR A 225 13.67 -10.86 12.33
N GLY A 226 14.84 -10.63 11.74
CA GLY A 226 16.03 -11.46 11.97
C GLY A 226 15.96 -12.84 11.30
N GLU A 227 15.02 -13.07 10.40
CA GLU A 227 15.00 -14.26 9.56
C GLU A 227 16.14 -14.20 8.55
N ALA A 228 16.97 -15.27 8.54
CA ALA A 228 18.09 -15.34 7.61
C ALA A 228 17.60 -15.23 6.17
N VAL A 229 18.14 -14.27 5.43
CA VAL A 229 17.98 -14.23 3.97
C VAL A 229 18.67 -15.47 3.44
N ALA A 230 17.90 -16.46 3.00
CA ALA A 230 18.45 -17.59 2.28
C ALA A 230 19.10 -17.06 0.99
N ASN A 231 20.43 -17.18 0.90
CA ASN A 231 21.21 -16.86 -0.29
C ASN A 231 20.87 -17.82 -1.44
#